data_b74096de1895076b1bc3ce78cfed347d
#
_entry.id   b74096de1895076b1bc3ce78cfed347d
#
_cell.length_a   1.000
_cell.length_b   1.000
_cell.length_c   1.000
_cell.angle_alpha   90.00
_cell.angle_beta   90.00
_cell.angle_gamma   90.00
#
_symmetry.space_group_name_H-M   'P 1'
#
loop_
_entity.id
_entity.type
_entity.pdbx_description
1 polymer ?
#
loop_
_entity_poly.entity_id
_entity_poly.type
_entity_poly.pdbx_seq_one_letter_code
_entity_poly.pdbx_strand_id
1 'polypeptide(L)'
;PRDERLLEGRNPFAGATVANLSPKLADELRMPSQVTGVVITDVKRGSPAYRVGFQPKDVILSLNGADIGSTAAVERALDDNPGFWRVEILRDGQRIRQFLR
;
A
#
# COMPACT_ATOMS: atom_id res chain seq x y z
N PRO A 1 -1.05 -11.33 -12.94
CA PRO A 1 0.20 -11.34 -12.15
C PRO A 1 0.11 -10.43 -10.95
N ARG A 2 0.64 -10.89 -9.83
CA ARG A 2 0.63 -10.12 -8.58
C ARG A 2 1.54 -8.92 -8.61
N ASP A 3 2.64 -9.05 -9.37
CA ASP A 3 3.66 -8.01 -9.43
C ASP A 3 4.07 -7.55 -8.03
N GLU A 4 4.49 -8.50 -7.21
CA GLU A 4 4.94 -8.21 -5.84
C GLU A 4 6.22 -7.39 -5.87
N ARG A 5 6.25 -6.35 -5.03
CA ARG A 5 7.41 -5.47 -4.91
C ARG A 5 7.64 -5.12 -3.46
N LEU A 6 8.90 -5.27 -3.02
CA LEU A 6 9.32 -4.75 -1.73
C LEU A 6 9.66 -3.28 -1.91
N LEU A 7 8.96 -2.42 -1.19
CA LEU A 7 9.20 -0.99 -1.27
C LEU A 7 10.39 -0.60 -0.39
N GLU A 8 11.24 0.23 -0.92
CA GLU A 8 12.48 0.64 -0.25
C GLU A 8 12.66 2.14 -0.40
N GLY A 9 13.68 2.67 0.30
CA GLY A 9 14.03 4.08 0.19
C GLY A 9 13.54 4.90 1.39
N ARG A 10 13.62 6.22 1.23
CA ARG A 10 13.24 7.15 2.30
C ARG A 10 11.80 7.59 2.12
N ASN A 11 10.89 6.71 2.48
CA ASN A 11 9.46 6.99 2.38
C ASN A 11 8.73 6.17 3.44
N PRO A 12 7.47 6.54 3.75
CA PRO A 12 6.74 5.88 4.83
C PRO A 12 6.33 4.44 4.50
N PHE A 13 6.44 4.01 3.25
CA PHE A 13 6.09 2.64 2.86
C PHE A 13 7.30 1.71 2.82
N ALA A 14 8.51 2.21 3.08
CA ALA A 14 9.70 1.38 3.01
C ALA A 14 9.59 0.21 3.99
N GLY A 15 9.83 -1.00 3.49
CA GLY A 15 9.70 -2.24 4.23
C GLY A 15 8.36 -2.95 4.02
N ALA A 16 7.43 -2.33 3.32
CA ALA A 16 6.17 -2.98 2.95
C ALA A 16 6.33 -3.71 1.62
N THR A 17 5.77 -4.90 1.53
CA THR A 17 5.64 -5.62 0.26
C THR A 17 4.23 -5.38 -0.25
N VAL A 18 4.13 -4.98 -1.51
CA VAL A 18 2.84 -4.70 -2.15
C VAL A 18 2.63 -5.60 -3.34
N ALA A 19 1.37 -5.84 -3.67
CA ALA A 19 1.00 -6.68 -4.80
C ALA A 19 -0.28 -6.15 -5.44
N ASN A 20 -0.41 -6.38 -6.74
CA ASN A 20 -1.67 -6.09 -7.42
C ASN A 20 -2.74 -7.07 -6.95
N LEU A 21 -3.88 -6.54 -6.52
CA LEU A 21 -5.00 -7.40 -6.12
C LEU A 21 -5.66 -8.03 -7.35
N SER A 22 -6.04 -9.27 -7.17
CA SER A 22 -6.84 -10.03 -8.14
C SER A 22 -7.86 -10.82 -7.32
N PRO A 23 -8.90 -11.37 -7.95
CA PRO A 23 -9.83 -12.22 -7.21
C PRO A 23 -9.13 -13.39 -6.51
N LYS A 24 -8.11 -13.96 -7.13
CA LYS A 24 -7.35 -15.05 -6.53
C LYS A 24 -6.60 -14.61 -5.28
N LEU A 25 -5.89 -13.48 -5.35
CA LEU A 25 -5.14 -12.98 -4.21
C LEU A 25 -6.09 -12.53 -3.10
N ALA A 26 -7.18 -11.88 -3.45
CA ALA A 26 -8.20 -11.48 -2.47
C ALA A 26 -8.72 -12.71 -1.72
N ASP A 27 -8.98 -13.80 -2.45
CA ASP A 27 -9.43 -15.03 -1.84
C ASP A 27 -8.38 -15.60 -0.87
N GLU A 28 -7.12 -15.63 -1.29
CA GLU A 28 -6.03 -16.10 -0.44
C GLU A 28 -5.92 -15.27 0.84
N LEU A 29 -6.17 -13.98 0.76
CA LEU A 29 -6.09 -13.08 1.91
C LEU A 29 -7.41 -12.98 2.66
N ARG A 30 -8.43 -13.72 2.21
CA ARG A 30 -9.77 -13.70 2.82
C ARG A 30 -10.38 -12.31 2.80
N MET A 31 -10.23 -11.63 1.66
CA MET A 31 -10.82 -10.32 1.41
C MET A 31 -11.95 -10.46 0.40
N PRO A 32 -12.90 -9.51 0.38
CA PRO A 32 -13.95 -9.54 -0.65
C PRO A 32 -13.33 -9.52 -2.05
N SER A 33 -13.81 -10.37 -2.95
CA SER A 33 -13.23 -10.54 -4.28
C SER A 33 -13.38 -9.32 -5.18
N GLN A 34 -14.33 -8.45 -4.88
CA GLN A 34 -14.54 -7.22 -5.66
C GLN A 34 -13.57 -6.10 -5.28
N VAL A 35 -12.75 -6.27 -4.24
CA VAL A 35 -11.75 -5.26 -3.89
C VAL A 35 -10.64 -5.30 -4.93
N THR A 36 -10.30 -4.12 -5.46
CA THR A 36 -9.24 -3.98 -6.46
C THR A 36 -8.22 -2.96 -5.99
N GLY A 37 -7.07 -2.94 -6.65
CA GLY A 37 -6.01 -1.99 -6.38
C GLY A 37 -4.75 -2.69 -5.90
N VAL A 38 -4.05 -2.05 -4.96
CA VAL A 38 -2.76 -2.54 -4.46
C VAL A 38 -2.89 -2.86 -2.98
N VAL A 39 -2.54 -4.08 -2.63
CA VAL A 39 -2.62 -4.54 -1.23
C VAL A 39 -1.22 -4.68 -0.66
N ILE A 40 -1.09 -4.34 0.63
CA ILE A 40 0.12 -4.63 1.39
C ILE A 40 0.02 -6.08 1.85
N THR A 41 1.00 -6.91 1.45
CA THR A 41 0.99 -8.33 1.81
C THR A 41 1.87 -8.63 3.01
N ASP A 42 2.87 -7.77 3.26
CA ASP A 42 3.78 -7.97 4.38
C ASP A 42 4.40 -6.63 4.77
N VAL A 43 4.74 -6.49 6.05
CA VAL A 43 5.41 -5.29 6.56
C VAL A 43 6.59 -5.75 7.41
N LYS A 44 7.79 -5.36 6.99
CA LYS A 44 9.02 -5.77 7.68
C LYS A 44 9.09 -5.09 9.04
N ARG A 45 9.29 -5.89 10.09
CA ARG A 45 9.39 -5.37 11.45
C ARG A 45 10.55 -4.38 11.57
N GLY A 46 10.29 -3.25 12.21
CA GLY A 46 11.31 -2.22 12.41
C GLY A 46 11.48 -1.27 11.22
N SER A 47 10.75 -1.48 10.13
CA SER A 47 10.83 -0.62 8.95
C SER A 47 10.02 0.65 9.15
N PRO A 48 10.23 1.68 8.29
CA PRO A 48 9.35 2.85 8.32
C PRO A 48 7.88 2.50 8.21
N ALA A 49 7.51 1.59 7.31
CA ALA A 49 6.11 1.18 7.16
C ALA A 49 5.55 0.58 8.44
N TYR A 50 6.36 -0.20 9.13
CA TYR A 50 5.96 -0.80 10.40
C TYR A 50 5.72 0.28 11.47
N ARG A 51 6.60 1.27 11.54
CA ARG A 51 6.48 2.36 12.53
C ARG A 51 5.28 3.25 12.27
N VAL A 52 4.91 3.44 11.00
CA VAL A 52 3.70 4.19 10.64
C VAL A 52 2.44 3.44 11.07
N GLY A 53 2.51 2.11 11.12
CA GLY A 53 1.39 1.28 11.50
C GLY A 53 0.67 0.63 10.34
N PHE A 54 1.28 0.59 9.16
CA PHE A 54 0.71 -0.16 8.04
C PHE A 54 0.68 -1.64 8.39
N GLN A 55 -0.33 -2.33 7.89
CA GLN A 55 -0.58 -3.74 8.21
C GLN A 55 -0.81 -4.53 6.94
N PRO A 56 -0.49 -5.83 6.98
CA PRO A 56 -0.92 -6.72 5.89
C PRO A 56 -2.43 -6.62 5.68
N LYS A 57 -2.85 -6.68 4.44
CA LYS A 57 -4.23 -6.52 3.96
C LYS A 57 -4.69 -5.08 3.82
N ASP A 58 -3.90 -4.10 4.22
CA ASP A 58 -4.22 -2.71 3.90
C ASP A 58 -4.18 -2.53 2.38
N VAL A 59 -5.17 -1.86 1.84
CA VAL A 59 -5.23 -1.55 0.41
C VAL A 59 -4.90 -0.07 0.23
N ILE A 60 -3.90 0.23 -0.59
CA ILE A 60 -3.51 1.61 -0.85
C ILE A 60 -4.48 2.18 -1.88
N LEU A 61 -5.25 3.19 -1.50
CA LEU A 61 -6.23 3.81 -2.39
C LEU A 61 -5.65 5.00 -3.13
N SER A 62 -4.94 5.87 -2.43
CA SER A 62 -4.34 7.05 -3.05
C SER A 62 -3.11 7.52 -2.28
N LEU A 63 -2.21 8.21 -3.01
CA LEU A 63 -1.02 8.84 -2.46
C LEU A 63 -0.94 10.26 -3.03
N ASN A 64 -0.98 11.25 -2.13
CA ASN A 64 -0.90 12.67 -2.51
C ASN A 64 -1.90 13.04 -3.59
N GLY A 65 -3.12 12.51 -3.48
CA GLY A 65 -4.20 12.80 -4.40
C GLY A 65 -4.21 11.99 -5.69
N ALA A 66 -3.20 11.14 -5.90
CA ALA A 66 -3.15 10.27 -7.07
C ALA A 66 -3.73 8.90 -6.72
N ASP A 67 -4.72 8.46 -7.49
CA ASP A 67 -5.30 7.14 -7.31
C ASP A 67 -4.27 6.07 -7.66
N ILE A 68 -4.21 5.04 -6.84
CA ILE A 68 -3.24 3.96 -7.01
C ILE A 68 -3.95 2.72 -7.55
N GLY A 69 -3.60 2.33 -8.77
CA GLY A 69 -4.18 1.17 -9.42
C GLY A 69 -3.21 0.01 -9.64
N SER A 70 -1.92 0.22 -9.38
CA SER A 70 -0.93 -0.84 -9.60
C SER A 70 0.30 -0.61 -8.72
N THR A 71 1.11 -1.67 -8.56
CA THR A 71 2.37 -1.55 -7.83
C THR A 71 3.32 -0.58 -8.51
N ALA A 72 3.30 -0.52 -9.84
CA ALA A 72 4.10 0.45 -10.57
C ALA A 72 3.69 1.88 -10.24
N ALA A 73 2.39 2.14 -10.06
CA ALA A 73 1.90 3.46 -9.69
C ALA A 73 2.37 3.85 -8.29
N VAL A 74 2.42 2.88 -7.37
CA VAL A 74 2.97 3.14 -6.03
C VAL A 74 4.41 3.61 -6.13
N GLU A 75 5.23 2.88 -6.87
CA GLU A 75 6.64 3.23 -7.00
C GLU A 75 6.84 4.60 -7.63
N ARG A 76 6.05 4.92 -8.66
CA ARG A 76 6.13 6.24 -9.30
C ARG A 76 5.77 7.35 -8.32
N ALA A 77 4.73 7.14 -7.50
CA ALA A 77 4.31 8.12 -6.52
C ALA A 77 5.38 8.31 -5.43
N LEU A 78 6.03 7.23 -5.01
CA LEU A 78 7.10 7.30 -4.02
C LEU A 78 8.35 7.98 -4.56
N ASP A 79 8.66 7.80 -5.84
CA ASP A 79 9.82 8.43 -6.48
C ASP A 79 9.67 9.94 -6.55
N ASP A 80 8.45 10.45 -6.59
CA ASP A 80 8.19 11.88 -6.64
C ASP A 80 8.59 12.59 -5.33
N ASN A 81 8.59 11.89 -4.24
CA ASN A 81 9.10 12.26 -2.90
C ASN A 81 8.97 13.74 -2.54
N PRO A 82 7.75 14.24 -2.31
CA PRO A 82 7.53 15.66 -2.01
C PRO A 82 7.88 16.06 -0.57
N GLY A 83 8.32 15.12 0.26
CA GLY A 83 8.67 15.39 1.66
C GLY A 83 7.53 15.27 2.64
N PHE A 84 6.31 15.13 2.15
CA PHE A 84 5.15 14.79 2.97
C PHE A 84 4.22 13.90 2.18
N TRP A 85 3.34 13.20 2.88
CA TRP A 85 2.51 12.18 2.25
C TRP A 85 1.09 12.26 2.79
N ARG A 86 0.14 12.39 1.87
CA ARG A 86 -1.28 12.20 2.16
C ARG A 86 -1.62 10.79 1.67
N VAL A 87 -1.99 9.92 2.58
CA VAL A 87 -2.23 8.53 2.27
C VAL A 87 -3.67 8.18 2.59
N GLU A 88 -4.34 7.52 1.67
CA GLU A 88 -5.64 6.95 1.92
C GLU A 88 -5.55 5.44 1.70
N ILE A 89 -5.92 4.69 2.73
CA ILE A 89 -5.93 3.23 2.66
C ILE A 89 -7.31 2.70 3.03
N LEU A 90 -7.56 1.47 2.64
CA LEU A 90 -8.75 0.74 3.04
C LEU A 90 -8.33 -0.37 3.99
N ARG A 91 -8.89 -0.38 5.21
CA ARG A 91 -8.61 -1.40 6.22
C ARG A 91 -9.92 -1.91 6.77
N ASP A 92 -10.18 -3.20 6.60
CA ASP A 92 -11.43 -3.82 7.07
C ASP A 92 -12.68 -3.07 6.60
N GLY A 93 -12.65 -2.63 5.34
CA GLY A 93 -13.77 -1.92 4.73
C GLY A 93 -13.87 -0.45 5.10
N GLN A 94 -12.95 0.09 5.88
CA GLN A 94 -12.97 1.49 6.29
C GLN A 94 -11.85 2.27 5.64
N ARG A 95 -12.15 3.48 5.21
CA ARG A 95 -11.16 4.39 4.65
C ARG A 95 -10.44 5.11 5.78
N ILE A 96 -9.11 5.04 5.75
CA ILE A 96 -8.27 5.70 6.74
C ILE A 96 -7.38 6.68 5.99
N ARG A 97 -7.39 7.93 6.44
CA ARG A 97 -6.53 8.98 5.88
C ARG A 97 -5.45 9.33 6.87
N GLN A 98 -4.23 9.46 6.38
CA GLN A 98 -3.09 9.83 7.22
C GLN A 98 -2.24 10.87 6.53
N PHE A 99 -1.67 11.75 7.33
CA PHE A 99 -0.67 12.73 6.87
C PHE A 99 0.65 12.35 7.53
N LEU A 100 1.65 12.10 6.71
CA LEU A 100 2.95 11.61 7.16
C LEU A 100 4.06 12.52 6.65
N ARG A 101 5.14 12.60 7.40
CA ARG A 101 6.34 13.33 6.99
C ARG A 101 7.56 12.44 7.00
#